data_f24cb4d408c000cd2c9296e3b354944a
#
_entry.id   f24cb4d408c000cd2c9296e3b354944a
#
_cell.length_a   1.000
_cell.length_b   1.000
_cell.length_c   1.000
_cell.angle_alpha   90.00
_cell.angle_beta   90.00
_cell.angle_gamma   90.00
#
_symmetry.space_group_name_H-M   'P 1'
#
loop_
_entity.id
_entity.type
_entity.pdbx_description
1 polymer ?
#
loop_
_entity_poly.entity_id
_entity_poly.type
_entity_poly.pdbx_seq_one_letter_code
_entity_poly.pdbx_strand_id
1 'polypeptide(L)'
;SRPYNFEDISALGARYRPGPMGADSHTKYALRKNGVQKIEAIHPELAQVLEPILSTTYGLIVYQEQVMQIAQKLAGFSIGKADKLRKAMGKKKPEILAKEFVGFRQGMLDNGYSEESIKTLWDIVVPFSAYAFNKAHSAAYGVVSYWTAYLKANYPVEYMAALLTSPKDNKDNLAVYLAECPPLGIPV
;
A
#
# COMPACT_ATOMS: atom_id res chain seq x y z
N SER A 1 7.47 -11.48 0.13
CA SER A 1 6.80 -11.14 1.39
C SER A 1 5.67 -12.11 1.69
N ARG A 2 5.64 -13.22 2.08
CA ARG A 2 4.53 -14.18 2.34
C ARG A 2 3.30 -13.47 2.94
N PRO A 3 2.21 -13.23 2.19
CA PRO A 3 1.02 -12.59 2.73
C PRO A 3 0.30 -13.55 3.71
N TYR A 4 -0.16 -13.04 4.85
CA TYR A 4 -0.91 -13.82 5.85
C TYR A 4 -2.38 -13.42 5.92
N ASN A 5 -2.74 -12.26 5.40
CA ASN A 5 -4.09 -11.72 5.44
C ASN A 5 -4.39 -10.90 4.19
N PHE A 6 -5.64 -10.46 4.06
CA PHE A 6 -6.12 -9.67 2.93
C PHE A 6 -5.40 -8.31 2.79
N GLU A 7 -5.09 -7.65 3.90
CA GLU A 7 -4.35 -6.36 3.86
C GLU A 7 -2.95 -6.54 3.28
N ASP A 8 -2.27 -7.65 3.58
CA ASP A 8 -0.97 -7.97 2.99
C ASP A 8 -1.07 -8.18 1.47
N ILE A 9 -2.11 -8.87 0.99
CA ILE A 9 -2.34 -9.10 -0.45
C ILE A 9 -2.57 -7.75 -1.14
N SER A 10 -3.44 -6.92 -0.59
CA SER A 10 -3.73 -5.59 -1.12
C SER A 10 -2.49 -4.71 -1.15
N ALA A 11 -1.72 -4.67 -0.05
CA ALA A 11 -0.50 -3.88 0.05
C ALA A 11 0.61 -4.37 -0.90
N LEU A 12 0.64 -5.66 -1.26
CA LEU A 12 1.61 -6.19 -2.22
C LEU A 12 1.45 -5.52 -3.59
N GLY A 13 0.23 -5.46 -4.12
CA GLY A 13 -0.08 -4.80 -5.38
C GLY A 13 0.28 -3.31 -5.40
N ALA A 14 0.12 -2.62 -4.27
CA ALA A 14 0.44 -1.20 -4.15
C ALA A 14 1.95 -0.92 -4.13
N ARG A 15 2.78 -1.87 -3.68
CA ARG A 15 4.22 -1.66 -3.42
C ARG A 15 5.14 -2.26 -4.47
N TYR A 16 4.71 -3.28 -5.20
CA TYR A 16 5.54 -3.96 -6.20
C TYR A 16 5.51 -3.21 -7.53
N ARG A 17 5.99 -1.97 -7.51
CA ARG A 17 6.02 -1.03 -8.64
C ARG A 17 7.32 -0.21 -8.61
N PRO A 18 7.78 0.34 -9.75
CA PRO A 18 9.07 1.05 -9.81
C PRO A 18 9.27 2.13 -8.75
N GLY A 19 8.26 2.96 -8.47
CA GLY A 19 8.35 4.03 -7.48
C GLY A 19 8.60 3.53 -6.04
N PRO A 20 7.70 2.71 -5.45
CA PRO A 20 7.91 2.13 -4.12
C PRO A 20 9.15 1.24 -4.03
N MET A 21 9.51 0.55 -5.12
CA MET A 21 10.74 -0.27 -5.17
C MET A 21 11.99 0.61 -5.12
N GLY A 22 12.01 1.72 -5.87
CA GLY A 22 13.10 2.70 -5.83
C GLY A 22 13.28 3.38 -4.46
N ALA A 23 12.18 3.52 -3.68
CA ALA A 23 12.21 4.03 -2.31
C ALA A 23 12.45 2.94 -1.24
N ASP A 24 12.76 1.71 -1.64
CA ASP A 24 12.96 0.53 -0.77
C ASP A 24 11.78 0.22 0.17
N SER A 25 10.61 0.72 -0.14
CA SER A 25 9.39 0.55 0.66
C SER A 25 8.93 -0.92 0.73
N HIS A 26 9.13 -1.68 -0.35
CA HIS A 26 8.76 -3.09 -0.44
C HIS A 26 9.62 -3.98 0.48
N THR A 27 10.93 -3.71 0.57
CA THR A 27 11.85 -4.43 1.47
C THR A 27 11.54 -4.11 2.93
N LYS A 28 11.41 -2.82 3.27
CA LYS A 28 11.06 -2.39 4.64
C LYS A 28 9.77 -3.03 5.13
N TYR A 29 8.75 -3.06 4.29
CA TYR A 29 7.50 -3.72 4.64
C TYR A 29 7.71 -5.22 4.92
N ALA A 30 8.40 -5.93 4.05
CA ALA A 30 8.64 -7.36 4.22
C ALA A 30 9.45 -7.66 5.49
N LEU A 31 10.49 -6.87 5.77
CA LEU A 31 11.31 -7.03 6.96
C LEU A 31 10.52 -6.75 8.25
N ARG A 32 9.73 -5.67 8.29
CA ARG A 32 8.89 -5.32 9.43
C ARG A 32 7.77 -6.33 9.65
N LYS A 33 7.09 -6.74 8.59
CA LYS A 33 6.07 -7.78 8.62
C LYS A 33 6.57 -9.10 9.21
N ASN A 34 7.76 -9.52 8.83
CA ASN A 34 8.35 -10.78 9.28
C ASN A 34 9.12 -10.66 10.62
N GLY A 35 9.05 -9.52 11.30
CA GLY A 35 9.71 -9.29 12.58
C GLY A 35 11.25 -9.18 12.52
N VAL A 36 11.81 -9.10 11.31
CA VAL A 36 13.26 -8.96 11.10
C VAL A 36 13.72 -7.52 11.39
N GLN A 37 12.88 -6.54 11.09
CA GLN A 37 13.11 -5.14 11.40
C GLN A 37 12.03 -4.63 12.35
N LYS A 38 12.45 -3.93 13.42
CA LYS A 38 11.52 -3.25 14.34
C LYS A 38 10.75 -2.15 13.60
N ILE A 39 9.46 -2.02 13.93
CA ILE A 39 8.66 -0.89 13.48
C ILE A 39 9.03 0.30 14.34
N GLU A 40 9.65 1.29 13.73
CA GLU A 40 9.98 2.56 14.38
C GLU A 40 8.91 3.60 14.05
N ALA A 41 8.54 4.40 15.03
CA ALA A 41 7.65 5.53 14.83
C ALA A 41 8.33 6.56 13.92
N ILE A 42 7.55 7.22 13.06
CA ILE A 42 8.02 8.33 12.21
C ILE A 42 8.63 9.44 13.06
N HIS A 43 7.97 9.73 14.18
CA HIS A 43 8.46 10.62 15.22
C HIS A 43 7.83 10.18 16.56
N PRO A 44 8.54 10.26 17.71
CA PRO A 44 8.00 9.84 19.01
C PRO A 44 6.66 10.49 19.35
N GLU A 45 6.54 11.80 19.12
CA GLU A 45 5.34 12.59 19.35
C GLU A 45 4.13 12.10 18.53
N LEU A 46 4.36 11.52 17.36
CA LEU A 46 3.33 11.05 16.43
C LEU A 46 3.00 9.56 16.60
N ALA A 47 3.74 8.82 17.44
CA ALA A 47 3.66 7.36 17.52
C ALA A 47 2.24 6.88 17.84
N GLN A 48 1.61 7.43 18.85
CA GLN A 48 0.29 7.00 19.32
C GLN A 48 -0.83 7.34 18.32
N VAL A 49 -0.76 8.50 17.69
CA VAL A 49 -1.82 8.95 16.76
C VAL A 49 -1.70 8.29 15.38
N LEU A 50 -0.48 7.93 14.96
CA LEU A 50 -0.24 7.25 13.68
C LEU A 50 -0.41 5.74 13.74
N GLU A 51 -0.31 5.12 14.92
CA GLU A 51 -0.43 3.68 15.07
C GLU A 51 -1.75 3.12 14.46
N PRO A 52 -2.95 3.64 14.78
CA PRO A 52 -4.19 3.14 14.19
C PRO A 52 -4.28 3.31 12.66
N ILE A 53 -3.55 4.27 12.10
CA ILE A 53 -3.55 4.57 10.66
C ILE A 53 -2.56 3.66 9.92
N LEU A 54 -1.41 3.38 10.53
CA LEU A 54 -0.28 2.72 9.88
C LEU A 54 -0.03 1.27 10.34
N SER A 55 -0.75 0.76 11.34
CA SER A 55 -0.55 -0.59 11.88
C SER A 55 -0.72 -1.67 10.81
N THR A 56 -1.74 -1.57 9.96
CA THR A 56 -2.00 -2.53 8.87
C THR A 56 -0.94 -2.52 7.77
N THR A 57 -0.10 -1.51 7.75
CA THR A 57 1.01 -1.36 6.79
C THR A 57 2.38 -1.32 7.47
N TYR A 58 2.47 -1.86 8.69
CA TYR A 58 3.71 -1.99 9.46
C TYR A 58 4.48 -0.67 9.62
N GLY A 59 3.74 0.42 9.90
CA GLY A 59 4.30 1.76 10.12
C GLY A 59 4.72 2.49 8.83
N LEU A 60 4.32 2.01 7.65
CA LEU A 60 4.63 2.65 6.38
C LEU A 60 3.39 3.34 5.79
N ILE A 61 3.60 4.50 5.18
CA ILE A 61 2.58 5.12 4.34
C ILE A 61 2.60 4.43 2.97
N VAL A 62 1.50 3.79 2.60
CA VAL A 62 1.32 3.03 1.35
C VAL A 62 0.20 3.63 0.50
N TYR A 63 -0.87 4.12 1.15
CA TYR A 63 -2.09 4.55 0.50
C TYR A 63 -2.33 6.05 0.62
N GLN A 64 -2.93 6.63 -0.42
CA GLN A 64 -3.40 8.03 -0.40
C GLN A 64 -4.38 8.28 0.75
N GLU A 65 -5.22 7.30 1.04
CA GLU A 65 -6.22 7.34 2.11
C GLU A 65 -5.57 7.46 3.50
N GLN A 66 -4.40 6.89 3.71
CA GLN A 66 -3.65 7.07 4.96
C GLN A 66 -3.19 8.53 5.12
N VAL A 67 -2.73 9.18 4.05
CA VAL A 67 -2.37 10.61 4.11
C VAL A 67 -3.60 11.49 4.37
N MET A 68 -4.76 11.14 3.82
CA MET A 68 -6.01 11.84 4.14
C MET A 68 -6.37 11.70 5.62
N GLN A 69 -6.27 10.49 6.19
CA GLN A 69 -6.52 10.24 7.61
C GLN A 69 -5.52 10.98 8.51
N ILE A 70 -4.25 11.00 8.12
CA ILE A 70 -3.21 11.77 8.81
C ILE A 70 -3.58 13.25 8.83
N ALA A 71 -3.93 13.83 7.68
CA ALA A 71 -4.32 15.25 7.60
C ALA A 71 -5.57 15.57 8.43
N GLN A 72 -6.54 14.67 8.48
CA GLN A 72 -7.73 14.83 9.31
C GLN A 72 -7.41 14.75 10.81
N LYS A 73 -6.63 13.75 11.22
CA LYS A 73 -6.34 13.47 12.63
C LYS A 73 -5.35 14.46 13.24
N LEU A 74 -4.28 14.79 12.50
CA LEU A 74 -3.20 15.62 13.03
C LEU A 74 -3.39 17.11 12.73
N ALA A 75 -3.86 17.45 11.52
CA ALA A 75 -4.02 18.84 11.08
C ALA A 75 -5.48 19.34 11.12
N GLY A 76 -6.43 18.53 11.60
CA GLY A 76 -7.83 18.92 11.72
C GLY A 76 -8.53 19.19 10.38
N PHE A 77 -8.04 18.60 9.29
CA PHE A 77 -8.65 18.79 7.97
C PHE A 77 -10.04 18.18 7.91
N SER A 78 -10.99 18.91 7.29
CA SER A 78 -12.24 18.31 6.84
C SER A 78 -11.95 17.27 5.74
N ILE A 79 -12.91 16.37 5.50
CA ILE A 79 -12.83 15.37 4.41
C ILE A 79 -12.54 16.07 3.06
N GLY A 80 -13.22 17.18 2.76
CA GLY A 80 -13.03 17.92 1.52
C GLY A 80 -11.64 18.55 1.40
N LYS A 81 -11.06 19.03 2.52
CA LYS A 81 -9.69 19.57 2.54
C LYS A 81 -8.65 18.47 2.41
N ALA A 82 -8.87 17.33 3.05
CA ALA A 82 -8.01 16.15 2.90
C ALA A 82 -8.04 15.59 1.45
N ASP A 83 -9.20 15.61 0.79
CA ASP A 83 -9.31 15.22 -0.62
C ASP A 83 -8.59 16.21 -1.58
N LYS A 84 -8.58 17.50 -1.26
CA LYS A 84 -7.75 18.47 -2.01
C LYS A 84 -6.27 18.14 -1.89
N LEU A 85 -5.78 17.80 -0.69
CA LEU A 85 -4.41 17.34 -0.49
C LEU A 85 -4.13 16.08 -1.32
N ARG A 86 -5.00 15.07 -1.28
CA ARG A 86 -4.88 13.86 -2.09
C ARG A 86 -4.80 14.18 -3.60
N LYS A 87 -5.65 15.07 -4.09
CA LYS A 87 -5.63 15.52 -5.49
C LYS A 87 -4.34 16.26 -5.84
N ALA A 88 -3.83 17.09 -4.92
CA ALA A 88 -2.55 17.78 -5.09
C ALA A 88 -1.38 16.79 -5.25
N MET A 89 -1.38 15.74 -4.42
CA MET A 89 -0.41 14.64 -4.54
C MET A 89 -0.50 13.95 -5.91
N GLY A 90 -1.70 13.64 -6.39
CA GLY A 90 -1.91 12.98 -7.67
C GLY A 90 -1.43 13.80 -8.88
N LYS A 91 -1.42 15.13 -8.77
CA LYS A 91 -0.93 16.03 -9.84
C LYS A 91 0.59 16.05 -9.96
N LYS A 92 1.33 15.55 -8.97
CA LYS A 92 2.81 15.49 -8.92
C LYS A 92 3.49 16.85 -9.16
N LYS A 93 2.84 17.94 -8.71
CA LYS A 93 3.35 19.31 -8.84
C LYS A 93 3.77 19.84 -7.47
N PRO A 94 5.09 20.06 -7.25
CA PRO A 94 5.61 20.50 -5.94
C PRO A 94 5.02 21.81 -5.44
N GLU A 95 4.74 22.75 -6.35
CA GLU A 95 4.16 24.04 -6.01
C GLU A 95 2.74 23.94 -5.45
N ILE A 96 1.96 22.94 -5.89
CA ILE A 96 0.61 22.71 -5.37
C ILE A 96 0.71 22.08 -3.98
N LEU A 97 1.64 21.14 -3.81
CA LEU A 97 1.86 20.49 -2.53
C LEU A 97 2.38 21.46 -1.47
N ALA A 98 3.27 22.40 -1.87
CA ALA A 98 3.76 23.45 -0.99
C ALA A 98 2.65 24.40 -0.48
N LYS A 99 1.63 24.67 -1.31
CA LYS A 99 0.47 25.45 -0.87
C LYS A 99 -0.38 24.70 0.18
N GLU A 100 -0.55 23.39 0.02
CA GLU A 100 -1.28 22.57 1.00
C GLU A 100 -0.50 22.42 2.30
N PHE A 101 0.84 22.48 2.26
CA PHE A 101 1.68 22.43 3.46
C PHE A 101 1.39 23.53 4.46
N VAL A 102 1.14 24.76 4.00
CA VAL A 102 0.87 25.90 4.89
C VAL A 102 -0.32 25.59 5.81
N GLY A 103 -1.42 25.11 5.24
CA GLY A 103 -2.58 24.76 6.02
C GLY A 103 -2.39 23.49 6.89
N PHE A 104 -1.66 22.53 6.38
CA PHE A 104 -1.31 21.30 7.13
C PHE A 104 -0.44 21.62 8.36
N ARG A 105 0.62 22.40 8.17
CA ARG A 105 1.51 22.85 9.23
C ARG A 105 0.73 23.62 10.30
N GLN A 106 -0.07 24.62 9.91
CA GLN A 106 -0.85 25.41 10.85
C GLN A 106 -1.82 24.54 11.65
N GLY A 107 -2.54 23.64 11.00
CA GLY A 107 -3.45 22.74 11.69
C GLY A 107 -2.77 21.79 12.68
N MET A 108 -1.58 21.31 12.38
CA MET A 108 -0.79 20.50 13.31
C MET A 108 -0.30 21.33 14.50
N LEU A 109 0.19 22.58 14.28
CA LEU A 109 0.58 23.49 15.35
C LEU A 109 -0.59 23.81 16.28
N ASP A 110 -1.77 24.10 15.73
CA ASP A 110 -2.99 24.37 16.48
C ASP A 110 -3.40 23.17 17.37
N ASN A 111 -3.05 21.95 16.95
CA ASN A 111 -3.24 20.71 17.72
C ASN A 111 -2.07 20.37 18.65
N GLY A 112 -1.09 21.26 18.81
CA GLY A 112 -0.01 21.16 19.78
C GLY A 112 1.21 20.32 19.33
N TYR A 113 1.33 19.98 18.04
CA TYR A 113 2.49 19.27 17.54
C TYR A 113 3.68 20.21 17.27
N SER A 114 4.89 19.71 17.48
CA SER A 114 6.14 20.44 17.26
C SER A 114 6.45 20.64 15.77
N GLU A 115 7.18 21.70 15.46
CA GLU A 115 7.71 21.94 14.10
C GLU A 115 8.59 20.79 13.60
N GLU A 116 9.33 20.14 14.49
CA GLU A 116 10.19 19.01 14.17
C GLU A 116 9.35 17.81 13.70
N SER A 117 8.30 17.45 14.44
CA SER A 117 7.40 16.36 14.07
C SER A 117 6.66 16.64 12.76
N ILE A 118 6.21 17.87 12.56
CA ILE A 118 5.54 18.32 11.34
C ILE A 118 6.47 18.17 10.13
N LYS A 119 7.70 18.68 10.26
CA LYS A 119 8.70 18.61 9.19
C LYS A 119 9.06 17.15 8.89
N THR A 120 9.32 16.35 9.89
CA THR A 120 9.67 14.93 9.74
C THR A 120 8.57 14.16 8.99
N LEU A 121 7.32 14.39 9.36
CA LEU A 121 6.17 13.75 8.68
C LEU A 121 6.04 14.23 7.23
N TRP A 122 6.16 15.55 7.00
CA TRP A 122 6.00 16.11 5.66
C TRP A 122 7.11 15.68 4.72
N ASP A 123 8.34 15.54 5.21
CA ASP A 123 9.50 15.05 4.45
C ASP A 123 9.30 13.59 3.97
N ILE A 124 8.40 12.83 4.61
CA ILE A 124 7.97 11.51 4.14
C ILE A 124 6.80 11.62 3.15
N VAL A 125 5.84 12.50 3.39
CA VAL A 125 4.64 12.67 2.56
C VAL A 125 4.98 13.20 1.16
N VAL A 126 5.95 14.12 1.05
CA VAL A 126 6.35 14.74 -0.23
C VAL A 126 6.86 13.71 -1.24
N PRO A 127 7.92 12.92 -0.97
CA PRO A 127 8.37 11.90 -1.91
C PRO A 127 7.34 10.80 -2.14
N PHE A 128 6.55 10.44 -1.10
CA PHE A 128 5.46 9.48 -1.23
C PHE A 128 4.41 9.92 -2.27
N SER A 129 4.18 11.21 -2.42
CA SER A 129 3.22 11.75 -3.40
C SER A 129 3.50 11.28 -4.85
N ALA A 130 4.76 11.01 -5.18
CA ALA A 130 5.15 10.55 -6.52
C ALA A 130 4.66 9.13 -6.84
N TYR A 131 4.42 8.30 -5.82
CA TYR A 131 4.04 6.89 -5.99
C TYR A 131 2.85 6.46 -5.11
N ALA A 132 2.14 7.40 -4.52
CA ALA A 132 0.93 7.15 -3.73
C ALA A 132 -0.09 6.27 -4.48
N PHE A 133 -0.73 5.35 -3.78
CA PHE A 133 -1.64 4.38 -4.37
C PHE A 133 -3.06 4.50 -3.79
N ASN A 134 -4.06 4.22 -4.60
CA ASN A 134 -5.44 4.19 -4.16
C ASN A 134 -5.76 2.86 -3.47
N LYS A 135 -6.21 2.90 -2.22
CA LYS A 135 -6.50 1.68 -1.43
C LYS A 135 -7.67 0.88 -2.02
N ALA A 136 -8.71 1.55 -2.50
CA ALA A 136 -9.87 0.87 -3.07
C ALA A 136 -9.51 0.06 -4.31
N HIS A 137 -8.66 0.62 -5.20
CA HIS A 137 -8.14 -0.11 -6.35
C HIS A 137 -7.31 -1.33 -5.93
N SER A 138 -6.41 -1.15 -4.96
CA SER A 138 -5.58 -2.23 -4.44
C SER A 138 -6.42 -3.34 -3.79
N ALA A 139 -7.44 -2.97 -3.02
CA ALA A 139 -8.35 -3.93 -2.39
C ALA A 139 -9.17 -4.71 -3.43
N ALA A 140 -9.66 -4.05 -4.49
CA ALA A 140 -10.40 -4.73 -5.56
C ALA A 140 -9.55 -5.81 -6.25
N TYR A 141 -8.31 -5.50 -6.61
CA TYR A 141 -7.37 -6.50 -7.13
C TYR A 141 -6.98 -7.56 -6.09
N GLY A 142 -6.90 -7.18 -4.83
CA GLY A 142 -6.68 -8.11 -3.73
C GLY A 142 -7.78 -9.17 -3.63
N VAL A 143 -9.05 -8.79 -3.84
CA VAL A 143 -10.19 -9.74 -3.90
C VAL A 143 -10.00 -10.72 -5.05
N VAL A 144 -9.65 -10.26 -6.23
CA VAL A 144 -9.38 -11.15 -7.38
C VAL A 144 -8.25 -12.12 -7.07
N SER A 145 -7.15 -11.63 -6.51
CA SER A 145 -6.02 -12.47 -6.10
C SER A 145 -6.42 -13.50 -5.04
N TYR A 146 -7.26 -13.10 -4.08
CA TYR A 146 -7.79 -14.01 -3.07
C TYR A 146 -8.67 -15.10 -3.70
N TRP A 147 -9.57 -14.75 -4.62
CA TRP A 147 -10.42 -15.73 -5.31
C TRP A 147 -9.59 -16.76 -6.08
N THR A 148 -8.57 -16.30 -6.81
CA THR A 148 -7.70 -17.23 -7.56
C THR A 148 -6.96 -18.18 -6.62
N ALA A 149 -6.43 -17.68 -5.52
CA ALA A 149 -5.77 -18.50 -4.50
C ALA A 149 -6.74 -19.49 -3.83
N TYR A 150 -7.95 -19.04 -3.48
CA TYR A 150 -8.98 -19.87 -2.89
C TYR A 150 -9.43 -21.01 -3.83
N LEU A 151 -9.69 -20.67 -5.10
CA LEU A 151 -10.08 -21.66 -6.10
C LEU A 151 -8.95 -22.68 -6.34
N LYS A 152 -7.72 -22.23 -6.46
CA LYS A 152 -6.56 -23.12 -6.61
C LYS A 152 -6.40 -24.07 -5.41
N ALA A 153 -6.64 -23.60 -4.21
CA ALA A 153 -6.49 -24.40 -2.98
C ALA A 153 -7.63 -25.40 -2.77
N ASN A 154 -8.85 -25.05 -3.11
CA ASN A 154 -10.04 -25.86 -2.80
C ASN A 154 -10.61 -26.61 -4.01
N TYR A 155 -10.35 -26.14 -5.22
CA TYR A 155 -10.83 -26.69 -6.50
C TYR A 155 -9.69 -26.71 -7.53
N PRO A 156 -8.56 -27.42 -7.23
CA PRO A 156 -7.34 -27.33 -8.06
C PRO A 156 -7.54 -27.84 -9.48
N VAL A 157 -8.34 -28.89 -9.69
CA VAL A 157 -8.57 -29.47 -11.01
C VAL A 157 -9.34 -28.49 -11.91
N GLU A 158 -10.44 -27.98 -11.41
CA GLU A 158 -11.30 -27.02 -12.14
C GLU A 158 -10.58 -25.70 -12.37
N TYR A 159 -9.82 -25.23 -11.40
CA TYR A 159 -9.03 -24.02 -11.52
C TYR A 159 -7.92 -24.16 -12.57
N MET A 160 -7.17 -25.27 -12.56
CA MET A 160 -6.11 -25.52 -13.56
C MET A 160 -6.69 -25.73 -14.95
N ALA A 161 -7.83 -26.41 -15.09
CA ALA A 161 -8.53 -26.55 -16.38
C ALA A 161 -8.94 -25.19 -16.97
N ALA A 162 -9.49 -24.29 -16.14
CA ALA A 162 -9.84 -22.93 -16.56
C ALA A 162 -8.60 -22.11 -16.91
N LEU A 163 -7.53 -22.23 -16.09
CA LEU A 163 -6.28 -21.52 -16.30
C LEU A 163 -5.57 -21.97 -17.60
N LEU A 164 -5.56 -23.26 -17.91
CA LEU A 164 -4.99 -23.80 -19.14
C LEU A 164 -5.80 -23.43 -20.39
N THR A 165 -7.10 -23.20 -20.23
CA THR A 165 -7.98 -22.81 -21.34
C THR A 165 -7.84 -21.31 -21.68
N SER A 166 -7.50 -20.47 -20.72
CA SER A 166 -7.45 -19.02 -20.87
C SER A 166 -6.36 -18.51 -21.83
N PRO A 167 -5.09 -18.99 -21.79
CA PRO A 167 -3.99 -18.43 -22.59
C PRO A 167 -3.74 -19.22 -23.89
N LYS A 168 -4.77 -19.56 -24.66
CA LYS A 168 -4.64 -20.40 -25.89
C LYS A 168 -3.50 -20.00 -26.83
N ASP A 169 -3.15 -18.71 -26.85
CA ASP A 169 -2.15 -18.16 -27.77
C ASP A 169 -0.78 -17.88 -27.10
N ASN A 170 -0.63 -18.12 -25.79
CA ASN A 170 0.61 -17.88 -25.07
C ASN A 170 1.25 -19.20 -24.59
N LYS A 171 2.13 -19.75 -25.45
CA LYS A 171 2.80 -21.03 -25.20
C LYS A 171 3.69 -21.04 -23.96
N ASP A 172 4.33 -19.92 -23.63
CA ASP A 172 5.21 -19.82 -22.46
C ASP A 172 4.41 -19.92 -21.16
N ASN A 173 3.29 -19.21 -21.05
CA ASN A 173 2.39 -19.33 -19.92
C ASN A 173 1.77 -20.73 -19.82
N LEU A 174 1.41 -21.33 -20.95
CA LEU A 174 0.86 -22.68 -20.98
C LEU A 174 1.84 -23.69 -20.41
N ALA A 175 3.13 -23.63 -20.78
CA ALA A 175 4.17 -24.50 -20.26
C ALA A 175 4.34 -24.36 -18.73
N VAL A 176 4.30 -23.13 -18.20
CA VAL A 176 4.35 -22.86 -16.75
C VAL A 176 3.16 -23.49 -16.02
N TYR A 177 1.95 -23.34 -16.55
CA TYR A 177 0.75 -23.89 -15.91
C TYR A 177 0.70 -25.42 -15.98
N LEU A 178 1.12 -26.02 -17.10
CA LEU A 178 1.25 -27.48 -17.23
C LEU A 178 2.25 -28.06 -16.20
N ALA A 179 3.38 -27.36 -15.97
CA ALA A 179 4.37 -27.77 -14.98
C ALA A 179 3.87 -27.74 -13.53
N GLU A 180 2.81 -26.96 -13.25
CA GLU A 180 2.19 -26.93 -11.91
C GLU A 180 1.21 -28.07 -11.65
N CYS A 181 0.71 -28.74 -12.67
CA CYS A 181 -0.30 -29.80 -12.51
C CYS A 181 0.21 -31.02 -11.73
N PRO A 182 1.39 -31.61 -12.06
CA PRO A 182 1.89 -32.79 -11.34
C PRO A 182 2.07 -32.59 -9.82
N PRO A 183 2.66 -31.47 -9.33
CA PRO A 183 2.74 -31.19 -7.89
C PRO A 183 1.38 -31.11 -7.18
N LEU A 184 0.31 -30.76 -7.91
CA LEU A 184 -1.07 -30.72 -7.41
C LEU A 184 -1.78 -32.07 -7.53
N GLY A 185 -1.11 -33.12 -8.04
CA GLY A 185 -1.72 -34.44 -8.27
C GLY A 185 -2.67 -34.48 -9.46
N ILE A 186 -2.57 -33.53 -10.39
CA ILE A 186 -3.42 -33.44 -11.57
C ILE A 186 -2.71 -34.08 -12.75
N PRO A 187 -3.24 -35.19 -13.32
CA PRO A 187 -2.69 -35.80 -14.51
C PRO A 187 -2.92 -34.91 -15.73
N VAL A 188 -1.91 -34.75 -16.58
CA VAL A 188 -1.95 -33.96 -17.84
C VAL A 188 -1.44 -34.84 -18.98
#